data_151b0c540620549d5dc0a5411faf97a2
#
_entry.id   151b0c540620549d5dc0a5411faf97a2
#
_cell.length_a   1.000
_cell.length_b   1.000
_cell.length_c   1.000
_cell.angle_alpha   90.00
_cell.angle_beta   90.00
_cell.angle_gamma   90.00
#
_symmetry.space_group_name_H-M   'P 1'
#
loop_
_entity.id
_entity.type
_entity.pdbx_description
1 polymer ?
#
loop_
_entity_poly.entity_id
_entity_poly.type
_entity_poly.pdbx_seq_one_letter_code
_entity_poly.pdbx_strand_id
1 'polypeptide(L)'
;MPPKITNSVAWQQAELLMQPTFIRVVDNVRKLLDNSSWKGTYHDVLIWSAATSDETKAIVTRLVQELETATPEQAEQIRETLAKLPTPHPGYHLCLQRQEQQVNVDLWELCYQVCFVEYTLGNDTVDIDTSLLDETGNVEWNLLDIKAKLVVEEMFASLPE
;
A
#
# COMPACT_ATOMS: atom_id res chain seq x y z
N MET A 1 -6.84 -4.10 -3.17
CA MET A 1 -6.13 -4.33 -4.45
C MET A 1 -5.48 -3.06 -4.93
N PRO A 2 -4.27 -3.11 -5.43
CA PRO A 2 -3.68 -1.92 -6.02
C PRO A 2 -4.49 -1.45 -7.22
N PRO A 3 -4.62 -0.14 -7.43
CA PRO A 3 -5.37 0.39 -8.56
C PRO A 3 -4.71 0.00 -9.90
N LYS A 4 -5.53 -0.16 -10.92
CA LYS A 4 -5.04 -0.48 -12.26
C LYS A 4 -4.70 0.79 -13.02
N ILE A 5 -3.53 0.79 -13.62
CA ILE A 5 -3.03 1.88 -14.46
C ILE A 5 -2.98 1.34 -15.89
N THR A 6 -3.76 1.95 -16.79
CA THR A 6 -3.93 1.46 -18.16
C THR A 6 -2.92 2.02 -19.16
N ASN A 7 -2.18 3.03 -18.76
CA ASN A 7 -1.27 3.79 -19.62
C ASN A 7 0.17 3.60 -19.14
N SER A 8 1.09 3.28 -20.06
CA SER A 8 2.50 3.07 -19.71
C SER A 8 3.19 4.34 -19.16
N VAL A 9 2.80 5.51 -19.66
CA VAL A 9 3.31 6.80 -19.15
C VAL A 9 2.84 7.02 -17.72
N ALA A 10 1.56 6.78 -17.45
CA ALA A 10 1.00 6.88 -16.10
C ALA A 10 1.66 5.89 -15.14
N TRP A 11 1.98 4.68 -15.61
CA TRP A 11 2.69 3.69 -14.81
C TRP A 11 4.08 4.18 -14.39
N GLN A 12 4.84 4.76 -15.33
CA GLN A 12 6.15 5.34 -15.03
C GLN A 12 6.05 6.51 -14.06
N GLN A 13 5.04 7.35 -14.21
CA GLN A 13 4.78 8.45 -13.29
C GLN A 13 4.44 7.95 -11.90
N ALA A 14 3.64 6.88 -11.79
CA ALA A 14 3.32 6.25 -10.52
C ALA A 14 4.58 5.71 -9.82
N GLU A 15 5.46 5.04 -10.55
CA GLU A 15 6.72 4.53 -9.99
C GLU A 15 7.59 5.67 -9.47
N LEU A 16 7.62 6.80 -10.17
CA LEU A 16 8.38 7.97 -9.76
C LEU A 16 7.83 8.61 -8.46
N LEU A 17 6.50 8.62 -8.29
CA LEU A 17 5.83 9.28 -7.17
C LEU A 17 5.69 8.39 -5.92
N MET A 18 5.52 7.08 -6.09
CA MET A 18 5.11 6.20 -4.98
C MET A 18 6.14 6.14 -3.85
N GLN A 19 7.42 5.99 -4.16
CA GLN A 19 8.46 5.89 -3.12
C GLN A 19 8.61 7.18 -2.31
N PRO A 20 8.77 8.37 -2.93
CA PRO A 20 8.83 9.60 -2.15
C PRO A 20 7.54 9.91 -1.41
N THR A 21 6.39 9.53 -1.94
CA THR A 21 5.10 9.68 -1.26
C THR A 21 5.04 8.82 0.00
N PHE A 22 5.47 7.57 -0.08
CA PHE A 22 5.50 6.65 1.07
C PHE A 22 6.35 7.23 2.20
N ILE A 23 7.53 7.74 1.90
CA ILE A 23 8.43 8.36 2.89
C ILE A 23 7.73 9.54 3.58
N ARG A 24 7.04 10.38 2.82
CA ARG A 24 6.34 11.55 3.36
C ARG A 24 5.13 11.18 4.19
N VAL A 25 4.37 10.19 3.76
CA VAL A 25 3.22 9.67 4.52
C VAL A 25 3.69 9.15 5.88
N VAL A 26 4.73 8.32 5.91
CA VAL A 26 5.28 7.77 7.15
C VAL A 26 5.82 8.89 8.06
N ASP A 27 6.52 9.86 7.51
CA ASP A 27 7.06 10.99 8.29
C ASP A 27 5.97 11.85 8.91
N ASN A 28 4.90 12.15 8.16
CA ASN A 28 3.77 12.90 8.69
C ASN A 28 3.00 12.11 9.74
N VAL A 29 2.83 10.80 9.56
CA VAL A 29 2.24 9.91 10.55
C VAL A 29 3.04 9.99 11.85
N ARG A 30 4.37 9.88 11.78
CA ARG A 30 5.25 9.98 12.95
C ARG A 30 5.06 11.29 13.69
N LYS A 31 5.03 12.40 12.97
CA LYS A 31 4.86 13.74 13.58
C LYS A 31 3.52 13.87 14.31
N LEU A 32 2.44 13.36 13.72
CA LEU A 32 1.12 13.40 14.34
C LEU A 32 1.02 12.45 15.53
N LEU A 33 1.64 11.27 15.46
CA LEU A 33 1.68 10.32 16.57
C LEU A 33 2.42 10.91 17.78
N ASP A 34 3.54 11.61 17.54
CA ASP A 34 4.32 12.23 18.61
C ASP A 34 3.50 13.26 19.44
N ASN A 35 2.50 13.85 18.80
CA ASN A 35 1.63 14.86 19.41
C ASN A 35 0.24 14.32 19.79
N SER A 36 0.03 13.00 19.72
CA SER A 36 -1.26 12.37 19.99
C SER A 36 -1.16 11.35 21.11
N SER A 37 -2.32 10.91 21.59
CA SER A 37 -2.42 9.81 22.55
C SER A 37 -2.41 8.43 21.90
N TRP A 38 -2.40 8.37 20.57
CA TRP A 38 -2.33 7.12 19.82
C TRP A 38 -0.92 6.57 19.76
N LYS A 39 -0.82 5.24 19.80
CA LYS A 39 0.44 4.53 19.57
C LYS A 39 0.34 3.77 18.26
N GLY A 40 1.39 3.85 17.45
CA GLY A 40 1.42 3.21 16.14
C GLY A 40 2.47 2.10 16.06
N THR A 41 2.11 0.99 15.43
CA THR A 41 3.03 -0.08 15.07
C THR A 41 2.81 -0.44 13.61
N TYR A 42 3.89 -0.76 12.89
CA TYR A 42 3.84 -1.09 11.48
C TYR A 42 3.92 -2.61 11.30
N HIS A 43 3.10 -3.14 10.39
CA HIS A 43 3.06 -4.58 10.11
C HIS A 43 3.01 -4.85 8.62
N ASP A 44 3.89 -5.73 8.15
CA ASP A 44 3.76 -6.31 6.83
C ASP A 44 2.59 -7.29 6.83
N VAL A 45 1.72 -7.19 5.84
CA VAL A 45 0.56 -8.07 5.72
C VAL A 45 0.46 -8.60 4.30
N LEU A 46 -0.27 -9.70 4.14
CA LEU A 46 -0.59 -10.25 2.84
C LEU A 46 -2.07 -10.02 2.55
N ILE A 47 -2.36 -9.35 1.44
CA ILE A 47 -3.73 -8.97 1.05
C ILE A 47 -4.19 -9.94 -0.03
N TRP A 48 -5.20 -10.75 0.29
CA TRP A 48 -5.81 -11.70 -0.62
C TRP A 48 -7.02 -11.08 -1.31
N SER A 49 -7.32 -11.56 -2.53
CA SER A 49 -8.56 -11.17 -3.19
C SER A 49 -9.76 -11.73 -2.41
N ALA A 50 -10.89 -11.03 -2.45
CA ALA A 50 -12.09 -11.44 -1.73
C ALA A 50 -12.63 -12.81 -2.18
N ALA A 51 -12.32 -13.23 -3.41
CA ALA A 51 -12.75 -14.51 -3.97
C ALA A 51 -11.86 -15.70 -3.55
N THR A 52 -10.75 -15.46 -2.83
CA THR A 52 -9.83 -16.52 -2.45
C THR A 52 -10.37 -17.29 -1.25
N SER A 53 -10.51 -18.62 -1.38
CA SER A 53 -10.97 -19.49 -0.29
C SER A 53 -9.88 -19.70 0.77
N ASP A 54 -10.29 -20.05 2.00
CA ASP A 54 -9.36 -20.34 3.08
C ASP A 54 -8.47 -21.55 2.77
N GLU A 55 -9.01 -22.55 2.07
CA GLU A 55 -8.23 -23.69 1.56
C GLU A 55 -7.10 -23.25 0.66
N THR A 56 -7.39 -22.37 -0.31
CA THR A 56 -6.40 -21.86 -1.26
C THR A 56 -5.33 -21.05 -0.52
N LYS A 57 -5.71 -20.21 0.42
CA LYS A 57 -4.77 -19.45 1.26
C LYS A 57 -3.81 -20.37 2.00
N ALA A 58 -4.32 -21.46 2.58
CA ALA A 58 -3.51 -22.43 3.31
C ALA A 58 -2.53 -23.17 2.38
N ILE A 59 -2.96 -23.55 1.19
CA ILE A 59 -2.13 -24.21 0.18
C ILE A 59 -0.97 -23.30 -0.24
N VAL A 60 -1.27 -22.06 -0.60
CA VAL A 60 -0.27 -21.09 -1.04
C VAL A 60 0.73 -20.80 0.08
N THR A 61 0.27 -20.60 1.30
CA THR A 61 1.12 -20.36 2.47
C THR A 61 2.09 -21.52 2.69
N ARG A 62 1.59 -22.76 2.60
CA ARG A 62 2.42 -23.95 2.74
C ARG A 62 3.46 -24.05 1.65
N LEU A 63 3.08 -23.79 0.39
CA LEU A 63 3.99 -23.83 -0.75
C LEU A 63 5.11 -22.79 -0.64
N VAL A 64 4.77 -21.59 -0.20
CA VAL A 64 5.77 -20.53 0.03
C VAL A 64 6.77 -20.93 1.11
N GLN A 65 6.31 -21.58 2.18
CA GLN A 65 7.18 -22.08 3.25
C GLN A 65 8.09 -23.24 2.74
N GLU A 66 7.54 -24.16 1.97
CA GLU A 66 8.30 -25.25 1.37
C GLU A 66 9.38 -24.74 0.41
N LEU A 67 9.12 -23.63 -0.26
CA LEU A 67 10.07 -23.01 -1.19
C LEU A 67 11.37 -22.59 -0.50
N GLU A 68 11.31 -22.18 0.76
CA GLU A 68 12.49 -21.75 1.51
C GLU A 68 13.51 -22.87 1.74
N THR A 69 13.04 -24.12 1.82
CA THR A 69 13.88 -25.29 2.09
C THR A 69 13.96 -26.26 0.91
N ALA A 70 13.36 -25.90 -0.22
CA ALA A 70 13.29 -26.77 -1.39
C ALA A 70 14.63 -26.85 -2.15
N THR A 71 14.89 -28.03 -2.78
CA THR A 71 15.96 -28.14 -3.76
C THR A 71 15.62 -27.32 -5.01
N PRO A 72 16.62 -26.97 -5.87
CA PRO A 72 16.33 -26.19 -7.08
C PRO A 72 15.25 -26.83 -7.98
N GLU A 73 15.21 -28.14 -8.11
CA GLU A 73 14.19 -28.85 -8.89
C GLU A 73 12.81 -28.75 -8.26
N GLN A 74 12.73 -28.93 -6.94
CA GLN A 74 11.48 -28.78 -6.17
C GLN A 74 11.00 -27.34 -6.20
N ALA A 75 11.90 -26.38 -6.07
CA ALA A 75 11.57 -24.96 -6.11
C ALA A 75 10.93 -24.57 -7.43
N GLU A 76 11.44 -25.10 -8.55
CA GLU A 76 10.87 -24.86 -9.88
C GLU A 76 9.43 -25.38 -9.99
N GLN A 77 9.18 -26.59 -9.50
CA GLN A 77 7.84 -27.19 -9.49
C GLN A 77 6.87 -26.38 -8.60
N ILE A 78 7.33 -25.94 -7.43
CA ILE A 78 6.54 -25.13 -6.53
C ILE A 78 6.18 -23.80 -7.19
N ARG A 79 7.13 -23.14 -7.84
CA ARG A 79 6.87 -21.87 -8.55
C ARG A 79 5.85 -22.04 -9.68
N GLU A 80 5.94 -23.14 -10.43
CA GLU A 80 4.95 -23.44 -11.48
C GLU A 80 3.54 -23.61 -10.89
N THR A 81 3.43 -24.30 -9.77
CA THR A 81 2.15 -24.49 -9.07
C THR A 81 1.62 -23.15 -8.56
N LEU A 82 2.47 -22.34 -7.94
CA LEU A 82 2.08 -21.02 -7.42
C LEU A 82 1.61 -20.08 -8.52
N ALA A 83 2.22 -20.17 -9.73
CA ALA A 83 1.82 -19.34 -10.87
C ALA A 83 0.38 -19.60 -11.32
N LYS A 84 -0.20 -20.76 -11.01
CA LYS A 84 -1.57 -21.15 -11.35
C LYS A 84 -2.57 -20.82 -10.24
N LEU A 85 -2.10 -20.42 -9.07
CA LEU A 85 -2.92 -20.13 -7.91
C LEU A 85 -2.99 -18.62 -7.66
N PRO A 86 -4.08 -18.12 -7.07
CA PRO A 86 -4.12 -16.73 -6.63
C PRO A 86 -3.10 -16.51 -5.53
N THR A 87 -2.29 -15.45 -5.67
CA THR A 87 -1.27 -15.08 -4.70
C THR A 87 -1.65 -13.77 -4.01
N PRO A 88 -1.26 -13.58 -2.73
CA PRO A 88 -1.55 -12.34 -2.04
C PRO A 88 -0.64 -11.21 -2.53
N HIS A 89 -1.13 -9.98 -2.39
CA HIS A 89 -0.32 -8.79 -2.60
C HIS A 89 0.34 -8.38 -1.28
N PRO A 90 1.60 -7.92 -1.30
CA PRO A 90 2.20 -7.36 -0.11
C PRO A 90 1.49 -6.06 0.26
N GLY A 91 1.19 -5.90 1.53
CA GLY A 91 0.59 -4.69 2.09
C GLY A 91 1.38 -4.22 3.30
N TYR A 92 1.14 -3.00 3.72
CA TYR A 92 1.81 -2.41 4.88
C TYR A 92 0.79 -1.64 5.70
N HIS A 93 0.48 -2.16 6.88
CA HIS A 93 -0.54 -1.60 7.76
C HIS A 93 0.07 -0.87 8.94
N LEU A 94 -0.52 0.26 9.28
CA LEU A 94 -0.28 0.96 10.53
C LEU A 94 -1.40 0.56 11.50
N CYS A 95 -1.03 -0.08 12.60
CA CYS A 95 -1.96 -0.38 13.68
C CYS A 95 -1.89 0.76 14.71
N LEU A 96 -2.97 1.51 14.86
CA LEU A 96 -3.10 2.58 15.84
C LEU A 96 -3.86 2.06 17.04
N GLN A 97 -3.32 2.29 18.24
CA GLN A 97 -3.92 1.85 19.49
C GLN A 97 -3.96 2.98 20.50
N ARG A 98 -5.13 3.15 21.13
CA ARG A 98 -5.33 4.08 22.24
C ARG A 98 -6.30 3.45 23.23
N GLN A 99 -5.83 3.12 24.42
CA GLN A 99 -6.61 2.38 25.43
C GLN A 99 -7.17 1.08 24.84
N GLU A 100 -8.47 0.91 24.76
CA GLU A 100 -9.12 -0.27 24.17
C GLU A 100 -9.46 -0.10 22.69
N GLN A 101 -9.22 1.08 22.12
CA GLN A 101 -9.50 1.36 20.72
C GLN A 101 -8.33 0.93 19.84
N GLN A 102 -8.66 0.30 18.73
CA GLN A 102 -7.67 -0.14 17.74
C GLN A 102 -8.17 0.16 16.33
N VAL A 103 -7.33 0.79 15.52
CA VAL A 103 -7.64 1.11 14.13
C VAL A 103 -6.48 0.66 13.26
N ASN A 104 -6.78 -0.05 12.17
CA ASN A 104 -5.79 -0.43 11.17
C ASN A 104 -5.91 0.46 9.95
N VAL A 105 -4.79 1.01 9.50
CA VAL A 105 -4.72 1.90 8.34
C VAL A 105 -3.81 1.27 7.30
N ASP A 106 -4.29 1.17 6.07
CA ASP A 106 -3.47 0.73 4.95
C ASP A 106 -2.64 1.92 4.45
N LEU A 107 -1.32 1.85 4.64
CA LEU A 107 -0.41 2.93 4.26
C LEU A 107 -0.34 3.12 2.74
N TRP A 108 -0.43 2.04 1.97
CA TRP A 108 -0.44 2.14 0.51
C TRP A 108 -1.68 2.87 0.00
N GLU A 109 -2.82 2.69 0.66
CA GLU A 109 -4.04 3.41 0.31
C GLU A 109 -3.87 4.92 0.51
N LEU A 110 -3.20 5.36 1.56
CA LEU A 110 -2.85 6.77 1.75
C LEU A 110 -1.98 7.28 0.60
N CYS A 111 -1.01 6.48 0.18
CA CYS A 111 -0.16 6.83 -0.97
C CYS A 111 -0.97 6.96 -2.26
N TYR A 112 -1.95 6.09 -2.49
CA TYR A 112 -2.83 6.18 -3.66
C TYR A 112 -3.67 7.44 -3.64
N GLN A 113 -4.17 7.85 -2.49
CA GLN A 113 -4.91 9.11 -2.34
C GLN A 113 -4.05 10.33 -2.67
N VAL A 114 -2.76 10.27 -2.42
CA VAL A 114 -1.82 11.35 -2.77
C VAL A 114 -1.52 11.35 -4.27
N CYS A 115 -1.17 10.20 -4.83
CA CYS A 115 -0.64 10.08 -6.20
C CYS A 115 -1.70 10.14 -7.28
N PHE A 116 -2.94 9.75 -6.99
CA PHE A 116 -4.00 9.60 -7.99
C PHE A 116 -5.10 10.63 -7.82
N VAL A 117 -5.66 11.06 -8.96
CA VAL A 117 -6.80 11.97 -8.98
C VAL A 117 -8.08 11.18 -8.73
N GLU A 118 -8.94 11.72 -7.86
CA GLU A 118 -10.25 11.12 -7.57
C GLU A 118 -10.18 9.64 -7.15
N TYR A 119 -9.09 9.25 -6.47
CA TYR A 119 -8.98 7.89 -5.99
C TYR A 119 -10.08 7.60 -4.96
N THR A 120 -10.88 6.56 -5.24
CA THR A 120 -11.86 6.01 -4.31
C THR A 120 -11.70 4.50 -4.23
N LEU A 121 -11.99 3.95 -3.05
CA LEU A 121 -11.93 2.51 -2.84
C LEU A 121 -12.93 1.82 -3.79
N GLY A 122 -12.45 0.86 -4.56
CA GLY A 122 -13.28 0.10 -5.50
C GLY A 122 -13.24 0.59 -6.94
N ASN A 123 -12.55 1.69 -7.25
CA ASN A 123 -12.32 2.09 -8.64
C ASN A 123 -11.31 1.15 -9.30
N ASP A 124 -11.63 0.67 -10.50
CA ASP A 124 -10.75 -0.23 -11.25
C ASP A 124 -9.57 0.51 -11.89
N THR A 125 -9.77 1.76 -12.31
CA THR A 125 -8.76 2.56 -12.98
C THR A 125 -8.59 3.91 -12.30
N VAL A 126 -7.36 4.42 -12.33
CA VAL A 126 -7.01 5.72 -11.74
C VAL A 126 -6.11 6.50 -12.69
N ASP A 127 -6.15 7.81 -12.57
CA ASP A 127 -5.25 8.72 -13.27
C ASP A 127 -4.27 9.35 -12.29
N ILE A 128 -3.05 9.60 -12.75
CA ILE A 128 -2.03 10.28 -11.97
C ILE A 128 -2.41 11.75 -11.78
N ASP A 129 -2.18 12.27 -10.58
CA ASP A 129 -2.28 13.70 -10.32
C ASP A 129 -1.04 14.40 -10.90
N THR A 130 -1.18 14.89 -12.12
CA THR A 130 -0.08 15.51 -12.86
C THR A 130 0.38 16.85 -12.27
N SER A 131 -0.41 17.45 -11.35
CA SER A 131 0.05 18.63 -10.61
C SER A 131 1.24 18.34 -9.70
N LEU A 132 1.46 17.06 -9.37
CA LEU A 132 2.62 16.61 -8.59
C LEU A 132 3.90 16.49 -9.42
N LEU A 133 3.80 16.74 -10.72
CA LEU A 133 4.94 16.73 -11.64
C LEU A 133 5.14 18.12 -12.24
N ASP A 134 6.40 18.49 -12.47
CA ASP A 134 6.73 19.74 -13.12
C ASP A 134 6.69 19.60 -14.66
N GLU A 135 7.00 20.68 -15.37
CA GLU A 135 6.97 20.71 -16.84
C GLU A 135 7.93 19.71 -17.49
N THR A 136 8.99 19.31 -16.78
CA THR A 136 9.99 18.36 -17.28
C THR A 136 9.67 16.92 -16.95
N GLY A 137 8.57 16.66 -16.22
CA GLY A 137 8.18 15.34 -15.77
C GLY A 137 8.82 14.89 -14.46
N ASN A 138 9.54 15.78 -13.78
CA ASN A 138 10.10 15.51 -12.46
C ASN A 138 9.09 15.85 -11.35
N VAL A 139 9.34 15.32 -10.16
CA VAL A 139 8.44 15.48 -9.01
C VAL A 139 8.43 16.95 -8.54
N GLU A 140 7.24 17.52 -8.39
CA GLU A 140 7.03 18.82 -7.75
C GLU A 140 7.00 18.62 -6.23
N TRP A 141 8.16 18.75 -5.60
CA TRP A 141 8.38 18.36 -4.21
C TRP A 141 7.50 19.10 -3.21
N ASN A 142 7.28 20.39 -3.41
CA ASN A 142 6.47 21.21 -2.50
C ASN A 142 5.01 20.78 -2.50
N LEU A 143 4.44 20.53 -3.68
CA LEU A 143 3.06 20.07 -3.81
C LEU A 143 2.89 18.68 -3.25
N LEU A 144 3.86 17.79 -3.47
CA LEU A 144 3.85 16.45 -2.92
C LEU A 144 3.84 16.48 -1.38
N ASP A 145 4.69 17.31 -0.78
CA ASP A 145 4.75 17.48 0.67
C ASP A 145 3.42 17.96 1.23
N ILE A 146 2.81 18.96 0.62
CA ILE A 146 1.53 19.53 1.06
C ILE A 146 0.42 18.49 0.97
N LYS A 147 0.33 17.79 -0.15
CA LYS A 147 -0.74 16.81 -0.36
C LYS A 147 -0.60 15.60 0.56
N ALA A 148 0.61 15.09 0.76
CA ALA A 148 0.86 13.98 1.69
C ALA A 148 0.47 14.37 3.13
N LYS A 149 0.81 15.58 3.55
CA LYS A 149 0.43 16.11 4.87
C LYS A 149 -1.08 16.17 5.02
N LEU A 150 -1.81 16.71 4.04
CA LEU A 150 -3.26 16.82 4.07
C LEU A 150 -3.94 15.46 4.15
N VAL A 151 -3.49 14.48 3.37
CA VAL A 151 -4.06 13.13 3.38
C VAL A 151 -3.88 12.47 4.76
N VAL A 152 -2.70 12.59 5.36
CA VAL A 152 -2.42 12.05 6.69
C VAL A 152 -3.25 12.76 7.76
N GLU A 153 -3.36 14.10 7.71
CA GLU A 153 -4.17 14.87 8.65
C GLU A 153 -5.66 14.48 8.58
N GLU A 154 -6.18 14.27 7.38
CA GLU A 154 -7.57 13.80 7.19
C GLU A 154 -7.78 12.41 7.78
N MET A 155 -6.81 11.52 7.61
CA MET A 155 -6.87 10.18 8.20
C MET A 155 -6.94 10.26 9.73
N PHE A 156 -6.07 11.07 10.36
CA PHE A 156 -6.09 11.25 11.81
C PHE A 156 -7.38 11.91 12.30
N ALA A 157 -7.93 12.86 11.54
CA ALA A 157 -9.20 13.50 11.88
C ALA A 157 -10.38 12.53 11.85
N SER A 158 -10.26 11.43 11.10
CA SER A 158 -11.29 10.39 11.01
C SER A 158 -11.22 9.36 12.15
N LEU A 159 -10.19 9.42 12.99
CA LEU A 159 -10.04 8.47 14.10
C LEU A 159 -11.09 8.73 15.18
N PRO A 160 -11.50 7.68 15.94
CA PRO A 160 -12.44 7.86 17.06
C PRO A 160 -11.88 8.80 18.13
N GLU A 161 -12.76 9.57 18.71
CA GLU A 161 -12.42 10.46 19.82
C GLU A 161 -12.30 9.74 21.15
#